data_a870d79c479f6c67c3268328bb3c783b
#
_entry.id   a870d79c479f6c67c3268328bb3c783b
#
_cell.length_a   1.000
_cell.length_b   1.000
_cell.length_c   1.000
_cell.angle_alpha   90.00
_cell.angle_beta   90.00
_cell.angle_gamma   90.00
#
_symmetry.space_group_name_H-M   'P 1'
#
loop_
_entity.id
_entity.type
_entity.pdbx_description
1 polymer ?
#
loop_
_entity_poly.entity_id
_entity_poly.type
_entity_poly.pdbx_seq_one_letter_code
_entity_poly.pdbx_strand_id
1 'polypeptide(L)'
;MLSQLNLTQPRKWHLALSHDESTLLERAVGIFFFAGLTALCAQLALPTTWTPVPYTFQTFSIMAAGVYLRRNDAFLSGTVYLIAGAIGAPIFAGGASGLFSGSQLIASGGYLLAFPVASALIAEGLDRSRKAGVADIKAQIICWTLAMIPVYIFGTLWLAEAYAVDIAQAFAWGTEPFLLWDFGKIVLLAFVTTKVWSYEPFEEASDDDVGSVE
;
A
#
# COMPACT_ATOMS: atom_id res chain seq x y z
N MET A 1 20.85 -9.95 -30.80
CA MET A 1 20.52 -9.52 -29.44
C MET A 1 19.02 -9.29 -29.21
N LEU A 2 18.13 -9.77 -30.08
CA LEU A 2 16.67 -9.67 -29.97
C LEU A 2 15.96 -11.05 -29.93
N SER A 3 16.72 -12.16 -29.83
CA SER A 3 16.19 -13.53 -29.89
C SER A 3 15.90 -14.16 -28.53
N GLN A 4 15.94 -13.40 -27.45
CA GLN A 4 15.67 -13.91 -26.09
C GLN A 4 14.35 -13.42 -25.48
N LEU A 5 13.52 -12.73 -26.27
CA LEU A 5 12.15 -12.45 -25.85
C LEU A 5 11.29 -13.69 -26.11
N ASN A 6 11.20 -14.56 -25.12
CA ASN A 6 10.32 -15.72 -25.15
C ASN A 6 8.86 -15.23 -25.00
N LEU A 7 8.24 -14.82 -26.12
CA LEU A 7 6.89 -14.25 -26.21
C LEU A 7 5.77 -15.29 -26.07
N THR A 8 6.10 -16.55 -25.75
CA THR A 8 5.17 -17.68 -25.83
C THR A 8 4.42 -18.00 -24.53
N GLN A 9 4.78 -17.38 -23.41
CA GLN A 9 3.96 -17.49 -22.20
C GLN A 9 3.32 -16.13 -21.87
N PRO A 10 2.00 -16.05 -21.60
CA PRO A 10 1.37 -14.83 -21.16
C PRO A 10 1.97 -14.45 -19.81
N ARG A 11 2.89 -13.48 -19.84
CA ARG A 11 3.52 -12.93 -18.63
C ARG A 11 2.38 -12.41 -17.76
N LYS A 12 2.17 -13.02 -16.59
CA LYS A 12 1.11 -12.61 -15.67
C LYS A 12 1.51 -11.26 -15.09
N TRP A 13 1.06 -10.17 -15.71
CA TRP A 13 1.40 -8.77 -15.41
C TRP A 13 1.31 -8.42 -13.93
N HIS A 14 0.37 -9.03 -13.22
CA HIS A 14 0.14 -8.80 -11.80
C HIS A 14 1.23 -9.37 -10.88
N LEU A 15 2.11 -10.25 -11.39
CA LEU A 15 3.25 -10.79 -10.67
C LEU A 15 4.58 -10.20 -11.13
N ALA A 16 4.61 -9.55 -12.31
CA ALA A 16 5.83 -9.03 -12.91
C ALA A 16 6.55 -7.99 -12.01
N LEU A 17 5.80 -7.22 -11.23
CA LEU A 17 6.33 -6.16 -10.38
C LEU A 17 6.89 -6.64 -9.04
N SER A 18 6.50 -7.84 -8.59
CA SER A 18 6.98 -8.42 -7.32
C SER A 18 8.16 -9.37 -7.49
N HIS A 19 8.52 -9.73 -8.73
CA HIS A 19 9.63 -10.66 -9.03
C HIS A 19 11.01 -9.97 -9.04
N ASP A 20 12.04 -10.74 -8.69
CA ASP A 20 13.43 -10.28 -8.69
C ASP A 20 13.96 -9.93 -10.09
N GLU A 21 13.35 -10.45 -11.14
CA GLU A 21 13.68 -10.20 -12.55
C GLU A 21 13.04 -8.94 -13.16
N SER A 22 12.27 -8.16 -12.36
CA SER A 22 11.64 -6.94 -12.90
C SER A 22 12.69 -5.90 -13.28
N THR A 23 12.53 -5.34 -14.48
CA THR A 23 13.41 -4.28 -15.00
C THR A 23 13.23 -2.98 -14.21
N LEU A 24 14.23 -2.09 -14.25
CA LEU A 24 14.12 -0.78 -13.61
C LEU A 24 12.93 0.02 -14.13
N LEU A 25 12.59 -0.12 -15.42
CA LEU A 25 11.43 0.56 -16.00
C LEU A 25 10.11 0.02 -15.44
N GLU A 26 9.94 -1.30 -15.34
CA GLU A 26 8.74 -1.92 -14.76
C GLU A 26 8.56 -1.50 -13.30
N ARG A 27 9.64 -1.47 -12.53
CA ARG A 27 9.64 -0.99 -11.14
C ARG A 27 9.23 0.47 -11.04
N ALA A 28 9.83 1.34 -11.86
CA ALA A 28 9.48 2.77 -11.89
C ALA A 28 8.00 2.97 -12.27
N VAL A 29 7.51 2.27 -13.29
CA VAL A 29 6.10 2.31 -13.68
C VAL A 29 5.20 1.89 -12.53
N GLY A 30 5.53 0.81 -11.81
CA GLY A 30 4.78 0.35 -10.65
C GLY A 30 4.74 1.39 -9.52
N ILE A 31 5.89 1.99 -9.19
CA ILE A 31 6.01 3.03 -8.16
C ILE A 31 5.09 4.23 -8.49
N PHE A 32 5.20 4.78 -9.69
CA PHE A 32 4.41 5.94 -10.10
C PHE A 32 2.93 5.60 -10.29
N PHE A 33 2.61 4.40 -10.76
CA PHE A 33 1.24 3.92 -10.87
C PHE A 33 0.53 3.91 -9.50
N PHE A 34 1.15 3.30 -8.47
CA PHE A 34 0.53 3.24 -7.14
C PHE A 34 0.55 4.59 -6.42
N ALA A 35 1.55 5.44 -6.63
CA ALA A 35 1.52 6.82 -6.16
C ALA A 35 0.34 7.59 -6.78
N GLY A 36 0.14 7.48 -8.09
CA GLY A 36 -0.98 8.07 -8.81
C GLY A 36 -2.34 7.48 -8.40
N LEU A 37 -2.42 6.16 -8.19
CA LEU A 37 -3.63 5.51 -7.69
C LEU A 37 -3.98 6.01 -6.28
N THR A 38 -2.99 6.21 -5.41
CA THR A 38 -3.20 6.79 -4.08
C THR A 38 -3.72 8.22 -4.18
N ALA A 39 -3.19 9.03 -5.11
CA ALA A 39 -3.68 10.37 -5.39
C ALA A 39 -5.14 10.37 -5.89
N LEU A 40 -5.51 9.44 -6.76
CA LEU A 40 -6.90 9.27 -7.21
C LEU A 40 -7.82 8.83 -6.06
N CYS A 41 -7.40 7.85 -5.27
CA CYS A 41 -8.14 7.38 -4.10
C CYS A 41 -8.31 8.46 -3.03
N ALA A 42 -7.39 9.42 -2.96
CA ALA A 42 -7.49 10.58 -2.07
C ALA A 42 -8.64 11.54 -2.47
N GLN A 43 -9.00 11.59 -3.76
CA GLN A 43 -10.10 12.43 -4.22
C GLN A 43 -11.48 11.86 -3.84
N LEU A 44 -11.55 10.55 -3.54
CA LEU A 44 -12.74 9.92 -2.96
C LEU A 44 -12.77 10.19 -1.46
N ALA A 45 -12.90 11.46 -1.09
CA ALA A 45 -12.89 11.96 0.28
C ALA A 45 -14.31 12.26 0.74
N LEU A 46 -14.69 11.69 1.89
CA LEU A 46 -15.97 11.94 2.56
C LEU A 46 -15.71 12.72 3.86
N PRO A 47 -15.83 14.05 3.87
CA PRO A 47 -15.73 14.84 5.08
C PRO A 47 -16.93 14.56 5.98
N THR A 48 -16.71 14.58 7.30
CA THR A 48 -17.77 14.38 8.29
C THR A 48 -17.70 15.45 9.38
N THR A 49 -18.72 15.55 10.21
CA THR A 49 -18.78 16.56 11.27
C THR A 49 -18.20 16.09 12.60
N TRP A 50 -17.96 14.77 12.76
CA TRP A 50 -17.50 14.18 14.03
C TRP A 50 -16.00 13.89 14.06
N THR A 51 -15.30 14.01 12.94
CA THR A 51 -13.85 13.91 12.86
C THR A 51 -13.27 14.93 11.88
N PRO A 52 -12.14 15.57 12.21
CA PRO A 52 -11.45 16.46 11.28
C PRO A 52 -10.72 15.72 10.15
N VAL A 53 -10.57 14.40 10.25
CA VAL A 53 -9.90 13.56 9.25
C VAL A 53 -10.95 13.02 8.27
N PRO A 54 -10.87 13.28 6.97
CA PRO A 54 -11.83 12.75 6.01
C PRO A 54 -11.67 11.24 5.81
N TYR A 55 -12.77 10.53 5.61
CA TYR A 55 -12.71 9.15 5.13
C TYR A 55 -12.26 9.15 3.68
N THR A 56 -11.28 8.32 3.34
CA THR A 56 -10.76 8.19 1.97
C THR A 56 -10.51 6.75 1.58
N PHE A 57 -10.26 6.50 0.30
CA PHE A 57 -9.79 5.21 -0.18
C PHE A 57 -8.25 5.10 -0.28
N GLN A 58 -7.49 6.06 0.23
CA GLN A 58 -6.03 6.08 0.16
C GLN A 58 -5.40 4.81 0.74
N THR A 59 -5.84 4.36 1.92
CA THR A 59 -5.32 3.15 2.57
C THR A 59 -5.56 1.89 1.73
N PHE A 60 -6.63 1.82 0.94
CA PHE A 60 -6.86 0.74 -0.02
C PHE A 60 -5.75 0.68 -1.07
N SER A 61 -5.36 1.82 -1.66
CA SER A 61 -4.27 1.88 -2.64
C SER A 61 -2.92 1.55 -2.02
N ILE A 62 -2.66 2.01 -0.80
CA ILE A 62 -1.42 1.70 -0.05
C ILE A 62 -1.32 0.19 0.25
N MET A 63 -2.43 -0.43 0.64
CA MET A 63 -2.49 -1.89 0.85
C MET A 63 -2.27 -2.64 -0.47
N ALA A 64 -2.89 -2.19 -1.55
CA ALA A 64 -2.69 -2.78 -2.88
C ALA A 64 -1.24 -2.65 -3.35
N ALA A 65 -0.58 -1.50 -3.15
CA ALA A 65 0.83 -1.33 -3.45
C ALA A 65 1.70 -2.38 -2.75
N GLY A 66 1.43 -2.68 -1.48
CA GLY A 66 2.13 -3.72 -0.73
C GLY A 66 1.89 -5.14 -1.26
N VAL A 67 0.78 -5.40 -1.97
CA VAL A 67 0.51 -6.71 -2.60
C VAL A 67 1.29 -6.89 -3.90
N TYR A 68 1.35 -5.84 -4.71
CA TYR A 68 1.85 -5.91 -6.10
C TYR A 68 3.30 -5.49 -6.26
N LEU A 69 3.85 -4.71 -5.31
CA LEU A 69 5.21 -4.20 -5.38
C LEU A 69 6.14 -4.93 -4.41
N ARG A 70 7.44 -4.88 -4.69
CA ARG A 70 8.50 -5.29 -3.75
C ARG A 70 8.55 -4.29 -2.60
N ARG A 71 9.03 -4.72 -1.43
CA ARG A 71 9.10 -3.89 -0.22
C ARG A 71 9.63 -2.47 -0.47
N ASN A 72 10.78 -2.36 -1.16
CA ASN A 72 11.40 -1.06 -1.40
C ASN A 72 10.59 -0.21 -2.39
N ASP A 73 9.98 -0.82 -3.39
CA ASP A 73 9.18 -0.13 -4.40
C ASP A 73 7.83 0.32 -3.82
N ALA A 74 7.24 -0.49 -2.93
CA ALA A 74 6.05 -0.12 -2.16
C ALA A 74 6.34 1.08 -1.23
N PHE A 75 7.47 1.06 -0.51
CA PHE A 75 7.93 2.20 0.28
C PHE A 75 8.10 3.46 -0.59
N LEU A 76 8.79 3.33 -1.73
CA LEU A 76 9.02 4.44 -2.65
C LEU A 76 7.72 4.99 -3.23
N SER A 77 6.72 4.16 -3.54
CA SER A 77 5.44 4.64 -4.07
C SER A 77 4.71 5.54 -3.07
N GLY A 78 4.65 5.12 -1.79
CA GLY A 78 4.11 5.94 -0.71
C GLY A 78 4.91 7.23 -0.50
N THR A 79 6.25 7.15 -0.62
CA THR A 79 7.16 8.30 -0.48
C THR A 79 6.97 9.30 -1.62
N VAL A 80 6.86 8.84 -2.86
CA VAL A 80 6.60 9.70 -4.03
C VAL A 80 5.28 10.45 -3.87
N TYR A 81 4.21 9.73 -3.47
CA TYR A 81 2.91 10.35 -3.18
C TYR A 81 3.02 11.42 -2.08
N LEU A 82 3.66 11.10 -0.95
CA LEU A 82 3.85 12.00 0.18
C LEU A 82 4.64 13.26 -0.22
N ILE A 83 5.80 13.09 -0.88
CA ILE A 83 6.64 14.21 -1.29
C ILE A 83 5.91 15.10 -2.29
N ALA A 84 5.30 14.53 -3.32
CA ALA A 84 4.57 15.29 -4.33
C ALA A 84 3.47 16.16 -3.70
N GLY A 85 2.68 15.61 -2.77
CA GLY A 85 1.67 16.38 -2.05
C GLY A 85 2.26 17.41 -1.10
N ALA A 86 3.35 17.07 -0.39
CA ALA A 86 4.00 17.97 0.57
C ALA A 86 4.62 19.21 -0.10
N ILE A 87 5.15 19.08 -1.33
CA ILE A 87 5.71 20.20 -2.10
C ILE A 87 4.66 21.01 -2.88
N GLY A 88 3.37 20.69 -2.74
CA GLY A 88 2.29 21.53 -3.24
C GLY A 88 1.42 20.92 -4.34
N ALA A 89 1.64 19.68 -4.78
CA ALA A 89 0.71 19.03 -5.70
C ALA A 89 -0.65 18.78 -5.01
N PRO A 90 -1.80 19.15 -5.63
CA PRO A 90 -3.12 19.04 -5.00
C PRO A 90 -3.66 17.61 -5.05
N ILE A 91 -2.94 16.69 -4.44
CA ILE A 91 -3.18 15.24 -4.51
C ILE A 91 -3.57 14.60 -3.17
N PHE A 92 -3.56 15.34 -2.07
CA PHE A 92 -4.09 14.88 -0.79
C PHE A 92 -5.62 14.89 -0.77
N ALA A 93 -6.23 14.44 0.31
CA ALA A 93 -7.67 14.29 0.43
C ALA A 93 -8.42 15.58 0.01
N GLY A 94 -9.37 15.42 -0.94
CA GLY A 94 -10.17 16.55 -1.43
C GLY A 94 -9.37 17.61 -2.19
N GLY A 95 -8.23 17.27 -2.80
CA GLY A 95 -7.38 18.22 -3.54
C GLY A 95 -6.47 19.08 -2.65
N ALA A 96 -6.33 18.74 -1.37
CA ALA A 96 -5.40 19.43 -0.48
C ALA A 96 -3.93 19.17 -0.87
N SER A 97 -3.04 20.04 -0.42
CA SER A 97 -1.59 19.93 -0.59
C SER A 97 -0.85 20.57 0.59
N GLY A 98 0.42 20.24 0.73
CA GLY A 98 1.24 20.67 1.86
C GLY A 98 0.91 19.91 3.15
N LEU A 99 1.81 19.97 4.13
CA LEU A 99 1.57 19.44 5.48
C LEU A 99 1.04 20.52 6.44
N PHE A 100 0.92 21.75 5.94
CA PHE A 100 0.42 22.90 6.67
C PHE A 100 -0.70 23.59 5.88
N SER A 101 -1.70 24.06 6.59
CA SER A 101 -2.72 24.99 6.10
C SER A 101 -2.54 26.33 6.83
N GLY A 102 -1.84 27.27 6.19
CA GLY A 102 -1.33 28.45 6.88
C GLY A 102 -0.24 28.05 7.91
N SER A 103 -0.45 28.42 9.17
CA SER A 103 0.43 28.05 10.29
C SER A 103 0.05 26.76 11.00
N GLN A 104 -1.07 26.13 10.62
CA GLN A 104 -1.61 24.93 11.28
C GLN A 104 -1.27 23.66 10.50
N LEU A 105 -0.94 22.58 11.21
CA LEU A 105 -0.78 21.26 10.63
C LEU A 105 -2.11 20.73 10.06
N ILE A 106 -2.07 20.06 8.90
CA ILE A 106 -3.27 19.42 8.37
C ILE A 106 -3.63 18.17 9.20
N ALA A 107 -4.92 17.89 9.38
CA ALA A 107 -5.41 16.77 10.20
C ALA A 107 -4.84 15.40 9.79
N SER A 108 -4.66 15.18 8.49
CA SER A 108 -4.25 13.88 7.93
C SER A 108 -2.74 13.67 7.87
N GLY A 109 -1.90 14.63 8.22
CA GLY A 109 -0.45 14.62 7.96
C GLY A 109 0.26 13.39 8.53
N GLY A 110 -0.04 13.00 9.76
CA GLY A 110 0.58 11.83 10.39
C GLY A 110 0.25 10.52 9.70
N TYR A 111 -0.97 10.37 9.20
CA TYR A 111 -1.38 9.20 8.41
C TYR A 111 -0.58 9.11 7.10
N LEU A 112 -0.43 10.26 6.43
CA LEU A 112 0.35 10.36 5.18
C LEU A 112 1.82 10.00 5.39
N LEU A 113 2.42 10.43 6.51
CA LEU A 113 3.80 10.09 6.88
C LEU A 113 4.00 8.59 7.12
N ALA A 114 2.97 7.89 7.59
CA ALA A 114 3.04 6.45 7.84
C ALA A 114 2.84 5.59 6.58
N PHE A 115 2.27 6.11 5.50
CA PHE A 115 1.95 5.34 4.29
C PHE A 115 3.13 4.60 3.67
N PRO A 116 4.34 5.22 3.51
CA PRO A 116 5.51 4.49 3.02
C PRO A 116 5.86 3.27 3.87
N VAL A 117 5.79 3.43 5.19
CA VAL A 117 6.10 2.35 6.14
C VAL A 117 5.04 1.25 6.07
N ALA A 118 3.76 1.61 6.03
CA ALA A 118 2.66 0.65 5.97
C ALA A 118 2.73 -0.21 4.70
N SER A 119 2.91 0.40 3.51
CA SER A 119 3.02 -0.35 2.25
C SER A 119 4.23 -1.29 2.24
N ALA A 120 5.38 -0.86 2.78
CA ALA A 120 6.56 -1.70 2.89
C ALA A 120 6.36 -2.88 3.86
N LEU A 121 5.71 -2.66 5.00
CA LEU A 121 5.38 -3.72 5.97
C LEU A 121 4.44 -4.77 5.37
N ILE A 122 3.47 -4.34 4.58
CA ILE A 122 2.57 -5.25 3.86
C ILE A 122 3.37 -6.12 2.89
N ALA A 123 4.17 -5.50 2.02
CA ALA A 123 4.98 -6.22 1.04
C ALA A 123 5.90 -7.25 1.70
N GLU A 124 6.60 -6.86 2.77
CA GLU A 124 7.48 -7.73 3.54
C GLU A 124 6.72 -8.86 4.24
N GLY A 125 5.60 -8.53 4.90
CA GLY A 125 4.78 -9.52 5.60
C GLY A 125 4.21 -10.57 4.66
N LEU A 126 3.74 -10.14 3.50
CA LEU A 126 3.20 -11.03 2.46
C LEU A 126 4.31 -11.89 1.83
N ASP A 127 5.48 -11.35 1.57
CA ASP A 127 6.61 -12.12 1.03
C ASP A 127 7.05 -13.20 2.02
N ARG A 128 7.20 -12.86 3.31
CA ARG A 128 7.53 -13.83 4.37
C ARG A 128 6.46 -14.92 4.50
N SER A 129 5.19 -14.54 4.41
CA SER A 129 4.08 -15.49 4.49
C SER A 129 4.10 -16.49 3.32
N ARG A 130 4.38 -16.02 2.09
CA ARG A 130 4.58 -16.89 0.92
C ARG A 130 5.74 -17.87 1.13
N LYS A 131 6.90 -17.36 1.54
CA LYS A 131 8.10 -18.18 1.81
C LYS A 131 7.87 -19.22 2.90
N ALA A 132 6.97 -18.94 3.85
CA ALA A 132 6.57 -19.89 4.90
C ALA A 132 5.47 -20.88 4.43
N GLY A 133 5.04 -20.84 3.17
CA GLY A 133 3.97 -21.70 2.64
C GLY A 133 2.57 -21.33 3.14
N VAL A 134 2.41 -20.16 3.75
CA VAL A 134 1.12 -19.67 4.29
C VAL A 134 0.60 -18.58 3.34
N ALA A 135 0.01 -19.01 2.22
CA ALA A 135 -0.54 -18.10 1.21
C ALA A 135 -2.07 -18.15 1.21
N ASP A 136 -2.70 -17.83 2.33
CA ASP A 136 -4.14 -17.80 2.48
C ASP A 136 -4.69 -16.40 2.75
N ILE A 137 -6.00 -16.26 2.63
CA ILE A 137 -6.70 -14.98 2.87
C ILE A 137 -6.53 -14.49 4.31
N LYS A 138 -6.33 -15.41 5.28
CA LYS A 138 -6.16 -15.05 6.69
C LYS A 138 -4.81 -14.38 6.91
N ALA A 139 -3.74 -14.92 6.28
CA ALA A 139 -2.41 -14.31 6.32
C ALA A 139 -2.42 -12.90 5.72
N GLN A 140 -3.14 -12.69 4.61
CA GLN A 140 -3.32 -11.37 4.02
C GLN A 140 -3.98 -10.40 5.00
N ILE A 141 -5.14 -10.77 5.57
CA ILE A 141 -5.89 -9.94 6.52
C ILE A 141 -5.02 -9.59 7.73
N ILE A 142 -4.27 -10.55 8.27
CA ILE A 142 -3.37 -10.33 9.40
C ILE A 142 -2.25 -9.34 9.01
N CYS A 143 -1.57 -9.54 7.89
CA CYS A 143 -0.50 -8.65 7.43
C CYS A 143 -1.00 -7.22 7.25
N TRP A 144 -2.17 -7.03 6.63
CA TRP A 144 -2.74 -5.70 6.43
C TRP A 144 -3.16 -5.04 7.74
N THR A 145 -3.80 -5.80 8.64
CA THR A 145 -4.21 -5.28 9.95
C THR A 145 -3.01 -4.81 10.76
N LEU A 146 -1.94 -5.62 10.80
CA LEU A 146 -0.71 -5.26 11.52
C LEU A 146 -0.01 -4.06 10.89
N ALA A 147 0.01 -3.95 9.56
CA ALA A 147 0.63 -2.84 8.87
C ALA A 147 -0.13 -1.51 9.03
N MET A 148 -1.41 -1.54 9.41
CA MET A 148 -2.18 -0.32 9.73
C MET A 148 -1.86 0.25 11.13
N ILE A 149 -1.21 -0.53 12.02
CA ILE A 149 -0.85 -0.05 13.37
C ILE A 149 -0.01 1.23 13.31
N PRO A 150 1.12 1.31 12.58
CA PRO A 150 1.88 2.55 12.47
C PRO A 150 1.05 3.71 11.88
N VAL A 151 0.12 3.44 10.96
CA VAL A 151 -0.76 4.49 10.39
C VAL A 151 -1.61 5.14 11.49
N TYR A 152 -2.21 4.33 12.36
CA TYR A 152 -3.00 4.84 13.47
C TYR A 152 -2.15 5.52 14.55
N ILE A 153 -0.98 4.97 14.88
CA ILE A 153 -0.07 5.58 15.86
C ILE A 153 0.37 6.97 15.40
N PHE A 154 0.95 7.05 14.20
CA PHE A 154 1.43 8.33 13.66
C PHE A 154 0.27 9.31 13.43
N GLY A 155 -0.87 8.83 12.93
CA GLY A 155 -2.05 9.64 12.72
C GLY A 155 -2.60 10.24 14.00
N THR A 156 -2.76 9.44 15.06
CA THR A 156 -3.26 9.89 16.37
C THR A 156 -2.31 10.89 17.03
N LEU A 157 -1.00 10.59 17.05
CA LEU A 157 -0.01 11.50 17.63
C LEU A 157 0.04 12.84 16.90
N TRP A 158 0.02 12.80 15.58
CA TRP A 158 -0.03 14.02 14.75
C TRP A 158 -1.30 14.82 15.00
N LEU A 159 -2.44 14.15 15.09
CA LEU A 159 -3.73 14.81 15.30
C LEU A 159 -3.80 15.48 16.66
N ALA A 160 -3.24 14.84 17.71
CA ALA A 160 -3.14 15.43 19.03
C ALA A 160 -2.36 16.74 19.02
N GLU A 161 -1.23 16.78 18.32
CA GLU A 161 -0.40 17.98 18.14
C GLU A 161 -1.12 19.03 17.28
N ALA A 162 -1.68 18.62 16.13
CA ALA A 162 -2.31 19.54 15.18
C ALA A 162 -3.50 20.30 15.77
N TYR A 163 -4.23 19.68 16.70
CA TYR A 163 -5.43 20.26 17.33
C TYR A 163 -5.24 20.63 18.80
N ALA A 164 -4.05 20.44 19.36
CA ALA A 164 -3.73 20.67 20.76
C ALA A 164 -4.73 19.98 21.72
N VAL A 165 -5.07 18.71 21.43
CA VAL A 165 -5.96 17.86 22.23
C VAL A 165 -5.17 16.70 22.87
N ASP A 166 -5.74 16.09 23.89
CA ASP A 166 -5.15 14.90 24.48
C ASP A 166 -5.22 13.67 23.55
N ILE A 167 -4.44 12.63 23.88
CA ILE A 167 -4.35 11.41 23.06
C ILE A 167 -5.67 10.66 22.99
N ALA A 168 -6.49 10.69 24.05
CA ALA A 168 -7.78 10.00 24.05
C ALA A 168 -8.75 10.66 23.08
N GLN A 169 -8.80 11.99 23.04
CA GLN A 169 -9.60 12.74 22.09
C GLN A 169 -9.09 12.56 20.65
N ALA A 170 -7.77 12.60 20.44
CA ALA A 170 -7.17 12.36 19.13
C ALA A 170 -7.46 10.94 18.63
N PHE A 171 -7.45 9.93 19.50
CA PHE A 171 -7.81 8.56 19.19
C PHE A 171 -9.29 8.42 18.81
N ALA A 172 -10.18 9.05 19.59
CA ALA A 172 -11.62 9.04 19.31
C ALA A 172 -11.97 9.73 17.98
N TRP A 173 -11.17 10.70 17.54
CA TRP A 173 -11.36 11.37 16.24
C TRP A 173 -10.66 10.67 15.08
N GLY A 174 -9.45 10.17 15.29
CA GLY A 174 -8.53 9.77 14.23
C GLY A 174 -8.34 8.28 14.05
N THR A 175 -8.68 7.45 15.04
CA THR A 175 -8.50 6.00 14.96
C THR A 175 -9.82 5.24 15.07
N GLU A 176 -10.56 5.46 16.14
CA GLU A 176 -11.78 4.69 16.43
C GLU A 176 -12.77 4.64 15.25
N PRO A 177 -13.14 5.77 14.58
CA PRO A 177 -14.10 5.76 13.48
C PRO A 177 -13.57 5.02 12.23
N PHE A 178 -12.25 4.91 12.09
CA PHE A 178 -11.61 4.33 10.91
C PHE A 178 -11.41 2.83 11.01
N LEU A 179 -11.41 2.24 12.21
CA LEU A 179 -11.18 0.81 12.39
C LEU A 179 -12.15 -0.05 11.56
N LEU A 180 -13.44 0.25 11.63
CA LEU A 180 -14.46 -0.50 10.86
C LEU A 180 -14.38 -0.19 9.37
N TRP A 181 -14.12 1.08 9.00
CA TRP A 181 -13.96 1.51 7.62
C TRP A 181 -12.77 0.85 6.93
N ASP A 182 -11.62 0.83 7.58
CA ASP A 182 -10.42 0.20 7.05
C ASP A 182 -10.52 -1.32 7.05
N PHE A 183 -11.18 -1.93 8.04
CA PHE A 183 -11.48 -3.36 8.01
C PHE A 183 -12.34 -3.74 6.79
N GLY A 184 -13.35 -2.94 6.45
CA GLY A 184 -14.14 -3.13 5.23
C GLY A 184 -13.28 -3.09 3.96
N LYS A 185 -12.32 -2.16 3.87
CA LYS A 185 -11.36 -2.10 2.75
C LYS A 185 -10.41 -3.30 2.72
N ILE A 186 -9.95 -3.78 3.88
CA ILE A 186 -9.13 -5.00 3.99
C ILE A 186 -9.89 -6.21 3.42
N VAL A 187 -11.14 -6.40 3.82
CA VAL A 187 -11.98 -7.50 3.31
C VAL A 187 -12.19 -7.37 1.81
N LEU A 188 -12.52 -6.17 1.31
CA LEU A 188 -12.71 -5.92 -0.12
C LEU A 188 -11.43 -6.25 -0.90
N LEU A 189 -10.28 -5.77 -0.44
CA LEU A 189 -9.00 -6.04 -1.09
C LEU A 189 -8.65 -7.53 -1.07
N ALA A 190 -8.95 -8.23 0.03
CA ALA A 190 -8.75 -9.66 0.14
C ALA A 190 -9.50 -10.43 -0.95
N PHE A 191 -10.75 -10.08 -1.23
CA PHE A 191 -11.51 -10.68 -2.33
C PHE A 191 -10.89 -10.38 -3.70
N VAL A 192 -10.46 -9.15 -3.93
CA VAL A 192 -9.87 -8.73 -5.20
C VAL A 192 -8.53 -9.42 -5.45
N THR A 193 -7.72 -9.60 -4.40
CA THR A 193 -6.34 -10.11 -4.54
C THR A 193 -6.19 -11.61 -4.33
N THR A 194 -7.25 -12.33 -3.89
CA THR A 194 -7.18 -13.76 -3.59
C THR A 194 -6.62 -14.58 -4.78
N LYS A 195 -7.04 -14.29 -6.01
CA LYS A 195 -6.55 -14.98 -7.21
C LYS A 195 -5.07 -14.65 -7.54
N VAL A 196 -4.60 -13.48 -7.12
CA VAL A 196 -3.21 -13.05 -7.32
C VAL A 196 -2.30 -13.69 -6.28
N TRP A 197 -2.84 -13.84 -5.07
CA TRP A 197 -2.12 -14.36 -3.93
C TRP A 197 -2.01 -15.89 -3.90
N SER A 198 -3.06 -16.60 -4.32
CA SER A 198 -3.12 -18.07 -4.33
C SER A 198 -2.33 -18.72 -5.49
N TYR A 199 -1.47 -17.95 -6.17
CA TYR A 199 -0.63 -18.49 -7.22
C TYR A 199 0.52 -19.30 -6.61
N GLU A 200 0.60 -20.58 -7.02
CA GLU A 200 1.68 -21.48 -6.64
C GLU A 200 3.03 -20.91 -7.09
N PRO A 201 4.08 -20.99 -6.24
CA PRO A 201 5.41 -20.64 -6.68
C PRO A 201 5.77 -21.46 -7.93
N PHE A 202 6.49 -20.82 -8.84
CA PHE A 202 7.09 -21.51 -9.99
C PHE A 202 7.80 -22.75 -9.47
N GLU A 203 7.36 -23.95 -9.86
CA GLU A 203 8.21 -25.13 -9.73
C GLU A 203 9.48 -24.80 -10.52
N GLU A 204 10.60 -24.61 -9.83
CA GLU A 204 11.91 -24.70 -10.47
C GLU A 204 11.89 -26.03 -11.20
N ALA A 205 12.01 -25.99 -12.53
CA ALA A 205 12.16 -27.19 -13.33
C ALA A 205 13.29 -27.99 -12.69
N SER A 206 12.96 -29.15 -12.14
CA SER A 206 13.96 -30.00 -11.54
C SER A 206 14.95 -30.36 -12.64
N ASP A 207 16.24 -30.20 -12.37
CA ASP A 207 17.34 -30.58 -13.28
C ASP A 207 17.27 -32.06 -13.76
N ASP A 208 16.28 -32.80 -13.27
CA ASP A 208 16.03 -34.21 -13.63
C ASP A 208 15.36 -34.38 -15.01
N ASP A 209 14.78 -33.34 -15.61
CA ASP A 209 14.14 -33.40 -16.93
C ASP A 209 15.13 -33.21 -18.12
N VAL A 210 16.38 -32.89 -17.84
CA VAL A 210 17.41 -32.69 -18.91
C VAL A 210 18.19 -33.98 -19.25
N GLY A 211 17.92 -35.06 -18.55
CA GLY A 211 18.72 -36.28 -18.61
C GLY A 211 18.21 -37.44 -19.49
N SER A 212 17.17 -37.29 -20.30
CA SER A 212 16.63 -38.42 -21.09
C SER A 212 16.38 -38.08 -22.55
N VAL A 213 17.41 -37.61 -23.24
CA VAL A 213 17.47 -37.68 -24.72
C VAL A 213 18.82 -38.30 -25.10
N GLU A 214 18.88 -39.60 -25.06
CA GLU A 214 19.84 -40.42 -25.83
C GLU A 214 19.11 -41.13 -26.97
#